data_b24dd7ccf7c847dd3ba5114d1b64475d
#
_entry.id   b24dd7ccf7c847dd3ba5114d1b64475d
#
_cell.length_a   1.000
_cell.length_b   1.000
_cell.length_c   1.000
_cell.angle_alpha   90.00
_cell.angle_beta   90.00
_cell.angle_gamma   90.00
#
_symmetry.space_group_name_H-M   'P 1'
#
loop_
_entity.id
_entity.type
_entity.pdbx_description
1 polymer ?
#
loop_
_entity_poly.entity_id
_entity_poly.type
_entity_poly.pdbx_seq_one_letter_code
_entity_poly.pdbx_strand_id
1 'polypeptide(L)'
;MWSDLLDSCRAVSGSDAAVTWVPDEFLLEHQVGQWMELPLWLADPEMAAADDVSVRRALDAGLTFRALDETVRGTLEHAHTTEAAGLAPERETELLAAWHGRQLG
;
A
#
# COMPACT_ATOMS: atom_id res chain seq x y z
N MET A 1 -5.39 -4.35 -8.26
CA MET A 1 -5.99 -4.08 -6.93
C MET A 1 -4.92 -4.13 -5.86
N TRP A 2 -5.01 -3.25 -4.89
CA TRP A 2 -4.06 -3.19 -3.76
C TRP A 2 -3.98 -4.51 -3.00
N SER A 3 -5.11 -5.18 -2.80
CA SER A 3 -5.14 -6.48 -2.12
C SER A 3 -4.30 -7.52 -2.84
N ASP A 4 -4.31 -7.53 -4.16
CA ASP A 4 -3.52 -8.48 -4.95
C ASP A 4 -2.03 -8.23 -4.77
N LEU A 5 -1.61 -6.96 -4.77
CA LEU A 5 -0.22 -6.58 -4.54
C LEU A 5 0.25 -7.00 -3.14
N LEU A 6 -0.55 -6.71 -2.12
CA LEU A 6 -0.21 -7.06 -0.75
C LEU A 6 -0.18 -8.58 -0.53
N ASP A 7 -1.12 -9.32 -1.12
CA ASP A 7 -1.13 -10.78 -1.06
C ASP A 7 0.13 -11.36 -1.72
N SER A 8 0.53 -10.82 -2.86
CA SER A 8 1.75 -11.24 -3.54
C SER A 8 2.99 -10.98 -2.69
N CYS A 9 3.07 -9.81 -2.06
CA CYS A 9 4.18 -9.46 -1.17
C CYS A 9 4.28 -10.43 0.01
N ARG A 10 3.15 -10.78 0.62
CA ARG A 10 3.12 -11.74 1.72
C ARG A 10 3.55 -13.13 1.29
N ALA A 11 3.03 -13.59 0.17
CA ALA A 11 3.36 -14.92 -0.36
C ALA A 11 4.83 -15.05 -0.72
N VAL A 12 5.38 -14.07 -1.43
CA VAL A 12 6.78 -14.09 -1.89
C VAL A 12 7.76 -13.97 -0.73
N SER A 13 7.46 -13.10 0.24
CA SER A 13 8.34 -12.89 1.40
C SER A 13 8.19 -13.93 2.49
N GLY A 14 7.12 -14.74 2.46
CA GLY A 14 6.81 -15.69 3.52
C GLY A 14 6.35 -15.02 4.82
N SER A 15 5.93 -13.76 4.75
CA SER A 15 5.49 -13.01 5.92
C SER A 15 4.11 -13.45 6.40
N ASP A 16 3.92 -13.44 7.73
CA ASP A 16 2.63 -13.67 8.37
C ASP A 16 1.91 -12.36 8.73
N ALA A 17 2.37 -11.24 8.19
CA ALA A 17 1.78 -9.93 8.46
C ALA A 17 0.29 -9.90 8.15
N ALA A 18 -0.49 -9.30 9.03
CA ALA A 18 -1.92 -9.09 8.84
C ALA A 18 -2.17 -7.70 8.25
N VAL A 19 -3.09 -7.62 7.28
CA VAL A 19 -3.47 -6.36 6.67
C VAL A 19 -4.76 -5.88 7.33
N THR A 20 -4.77 -4.64 7.78
CA THR A 20 -5.95 -3.99 8.36
C THR A 20 -6.39 -2.86 7.44
N TRP A 21 -7.59 -2.97 6.90
CA TRP A 21 -8.18 -1.93 6.05
C TRP A 21 -8.94 -0.93 6.91
N VAL A 22 -8.65 0.35 6.71
CA VAL A 22 -9.31 1.44 7.44
C VAL A 22 -9.84 2.47 6.43
N PRO A 23 -10.96 3.14 6.74
CA PRO A 23 -11.48 4.18 5.85
C PRO A 23 -10.59 5.43 5.86
N ASP A 24 -10.65 6.20 4.78
CA ASP A 24 -9.89 7.44 4.62
C ASP A 24 -10.17 8.43 5.76
N GLU A 25 -11.42 8.52 6.20
CA GLU A 25 -11.84 9.42 7.28
C GLU A 25 -11.06 9.15 8.57
N PHE A 26 -10.81 7.89 8.88
CA PHE A 26 -10.05 7.51 10.08
C PHE A 26 -8.62 8.04 9.98
N LEU A 27 -7.99 7.87 8.83
CA LEU A 27 -6.61 8.34 8.62
C LEU A 27 -6.51 9.87 8.67
N LEU A 28 -7.52 10.56 8.12
CA LEU A 28 -7.57 12.01 8.16
C LEU A 28 -7.79 12.53 9.58
N GLU A 29 -8.65 11.89 10.38
CA GLU A 29 -8.87 12.24 11.79
C GLU A 29 -7.57 12.14 12.60
N HIS A 30 -6.74 11.16 12.29
CA HIS A 30 -5.48 10.93 12.97
C HIS A 30 -4.30 11.66 12.32
N GLN A 31 -4.60 12.56 11.37
CA GLN A 31 -3.60 13.43 10.73
C GLN A 31 -2.46 12.65 10.05
N VAL A 32 -2.79 11.50 9.47
CA VAL A 32 -1.82 10.73 8.68
C VAL A 32 -1.52 11.49 7.39
N GLY A 33 -0.24 11.69 7.09
CA GLY A 33 0.19 12.42 5.90
C GLY A 33 -0.05 11.62 4.63
N GLN A 34 -0.86 12.18 3.71
CA GLN A 34 -1.09 11.58 2.41
C GLN A 34 0.22 11.51 1.64
N TRP A 35 0.42 10.40 0.92
CA TRP A 35 1.59 10.14 0.09
C TRP A 35 2.90 9.99 0.89
N MET A 36 3.14 10.83 1.88
CA MET A 36 4.40 10.85 2.62
C MET A 36 4.46 9.78 3.71
N GLU A 37 3.40 9.63 4.50
CA GLU A 37 3.36 8.61 5.56
C GLU A 37 2.80 7.29 5.05
N LEU A 38 1.77 7.32 4.19
CA LEU A 38 1.28 6.14 3.49
C LEU A 38 1.50 6.33 2.00
N PRO A 39 2.55 5.72 1.43
CA PRO A 39 2.85 5.87 0.02
C PRO A 39 1.67 5.48 -0.86
N LEU A 40 1.43 6.24 -1.90
CA LEU A 40 0.38 6.03 -2.88
C LEU A 40 -1.05 6.24 -2.34
N TRP A 41 -1.21 6.62 -1.08
CA TRP A 41 -2.53 6.96 -0.54
C TRP A 41 -2.84 8.44 -0.74
N LEU A 42 -3.96 8.72 -1.39
CA LEU A 42 -4.49 10.06 -1.61
C LEU A 42 -5.99 10.03 -1.30
N ALA A 43 -6.41 10.86 -0.34
CA ALA A 43 -7.80 10.90 0.09
C ALA A 43 -8.68 11.78 -0.81
N ASP A 44 -8.08 12.78 -1.49
CA ASP A 44 -8.81 13.65 -2.42
C ASP A 44 -9.16 12.85 -3.68
N PRO A 45 -10.46 12.73 -4.05
CA PRO A 45 -10.85 12.00 -5.24
C PRO A 45 -10.21 12.50 -6.54
N GLU A 46 -9.96 13.80 -6.67
CA GLU A 46 -9.28 14.36 -7.85
C GLU A 46 -7.83 13.90 -7.93
N MET A 47 -7.14 13.87 -6.79
CA MET A 47 -5.75 13.42 -6.71
C MET A 47 -5.66 11.89 -6.83
N ALA A 48 -6.59 11.17 -6.21
CA ALA A 48 -6.62 9.70 -6.28
C ALA A 48 -6.84 9.19 -7.71
N ALA A 49 -7.51 9.96 -8.56
CA ALA A 49 -7.70 9.61 -9.96
C ALA A 49 -6.38 9.47 -10.73
N ALA A 50 -5.29 10.05 -10.22
CA ALA A 50 -3.97 9.90 -10.84
C ALA A 50 -3.48 8.44 -10.82
N ASP A 51 -3.96 7.63 -9.87
CA ASP A 51 -3.60 6.21 -9.76
C ASP A 51 -4.48 5.31 -10.64
N ASP A 52 -5.54 5.86 -11.23
CA ASP A 52 -6.50 5.11 -12.03
C ASP A 52 -6.26 5.34 -13.53
N VAL A 53 -5.03 5.10 -13.96
CA VAL A 53 -4.63 5.27 -15.35
C VAL A 53 -4.83 3.97 -16.11
N SER A 54 -5.55 4.04 -17.23
CA SER A 54 -5.73 2.90 -18.10
C SER A 54 -4.45 2.58 -18.87
N VAL A 55 -4.08 1.31 -18.88
CA VAL A 55 -2.92 0.82 -19.66
C VAL A 55 -3.35 0.18 -20.99
N ARG A 56 -4.61 0.32 -21.37
CA ARG A 56 -5.17 -0.35 -22.52
C ARG A 56 -4.44 -0.02 -23.83
N ARG A 57 -4.09 1.24 -24.04
CA ARG A 57 -3.35 1.64 -25.24
C ARG A 57 -1.98 0.97 -25.32
N ALA A 58 -1.31 0.86 -24.18
CA ALA A 58 -0.01 0.20 -24.12
C ALA A 58 -0.12 -1.29 -24.42
N LEU A 59 -1.16 -1.95 -23.88
CA LEU A 59 -1.42 -3.36 -24.15
C LEU A 59 -1.75 -3.60 -25.62
N ASP A 60 -2.57 -2.73 -26.22
CA ASP A 60 -2.94 -2.81 -27.62
C ASP A 60 -1.70 -2.61 -28.53
N ALA A 61 -0.73 -1.84 -28.08
CA ALA A 61 0.52 -1.60 -28.80
C ALA A 61 1.60 -2.68 -28.57
N GLY A 62 1.30 -3.71 -27.79
CA GLY A 62 2.19 -4.84 -27.58
C GLY A 62 2.86 -4.93 -26.22
N LEU A 63 2.52 -4.07 -25.26
CA LEU A 63 3.04 -4.18 -23.91
C LEU A 63 2.58 -5.49 -23.27
N THR A 64 3.52 -6.19 -22.65
CA THR A 64 3.21 -7.38 -21.86
C THR A 64 3.72 -7.21 -20.44
N PHE A 65 3.07 -7.88 -19.49
CA PHE A 65 3.47 -7.85 -18.09
C PHE A 65 3.99 -9.20 -17.65
N ARG A 66 4.98 -9.19 -16.76
CA ARG A 66 5.37 -10.37 -16.02
C ARG A 66 4.30 -10.69 -14.97
N ALA A 67 4.28 -11.92 -14.46
CA ALA A 67 3.47 -12.24 -13.30
C ALA A 67 3.87 -11.32 -12.13
N LEU A 68 2.89 -10.88 -11.36
CA LEU A 68 3.10 -9.96 -10.24
C LEU A 68 4.11 -10.53 -9.24
N ASP A 69 4.04 -11.83 -8.93
CA ASP A 69 4.95 -12.50 -8.00
C ASP A 69 6.42 -12.41 -8.46
N GLU A 70 6.66 -12.46 -9.75
CA GLU A 70 8.02 -12.32 -10.30
C GLU A 70 8.57 -10.92 -10.07
N THR A 71 7.74 -9.90 -10.28
CA THR A 71 8.12 -8.51 -10.04
C THR A 71 8.38 -8.26 -8.55
N VAL A 72 7.53 -8.78 -7.70
CA VAL A 72 7.67 -8.66 -6.23
C VAL A 72 8.96 -9.36 -5.78
N ARG A 73 9.23 -10.57 -6.28
CA ARG A 73 10.43 -11.34 -5.92
C ARG A 73 11.70 -10.60 -6.34
N GLY A 74 11.74 -10.09 -7.58
CA GLY A 74 12.87 -9.32 -8.06
C GLY A 74 13.12 -8.06 -7.25
N THR A 75 12.06 -7.38 -6.86
CA THR A 75 12.15 -6.19 -6.00
C THR A 75 12.72 -6.55 -4.63
N LEU A 76 12.24 -7.62 -4.02
CA LEU A 76 12.72 -8.07 -2.71
C LEU A 76 14.20 -8.44 -2.75
N GLU A 77 14.65 -9.14 -3.80
CA GLU A 77 16.05 -9.54 -3.97
C GLU A 77 17.00 -8.34 -4.07
N HIS A 78 16.53 -7.23 -4.61
CA HIS A 78 17.32 -6.03 -4.83
C HIS A 78 16.99 -4.88 -3.88
N ALA A 79 16.15 -5.14 -2.86
CA ALA A 79 15.75 -4.11 -1.90
C ALA A 79 16.93 -3.73 -1.01
N HIS A 80 17.25 -2.45 -0.99
CA HIS A 80 18.26 -1.87 -0.11
C HIS A 80 17.60 -0.73 0.65
N THR A 81 17.38 -0.93 1.93
CA THR A 81 16.76 0.08 2.79
C THR A 81 17.82 0.73 3.66
N THR A 82 18.19 1.96 3.32
CA THR A 82 19.10 2.76 4.12
C THR A 82 18.39 3.71 5.05
N GLU A 83 17.20 4.15 4.65
CA GLU A 83 16.34 5.03 5.46
C GLU A 83 14.90 4.52 5.40
N ALA A 84 14.23 4.54 6.53
CA ALA A 84 12.83 4.18 6.59
C ALA A 84 11.98 5.31 5.99
N ALA A 85 11.11 4.96 5.06
CA ALA A 85 10.11 5.86 4.50
C ALA A 85 8.72 5.43 4.98
N GLY A 86 7.79 6.38 5.02
CA GLY A 86 6.42 6.10 5.42
C GLY A 86 6.20 6.23 6.91
N LEU A 87 5.19 5.49 7.42
CA LEU A 87 4.85 5.53 8.85
C LEU A 87 5.96 4.93 9.70
N ALA A 88 6.28 5.61 10.81
CA ALA A 88 7.14 5.02 11.83
C ALA A 88 6.42 3.83 12.49
N PRO A 89 7.13 2.76 12.88
CA PRO A 89 6.51 1.60 13.51
C PRO A 89 5.67 1.94 14.75
N GLU A 90 6.11 2.89 15.55
CA GLU A 90 5.39 3.36 16.74
C GLU A 90 4.07 4.01 16.37
N ARG A 91 4.06 4.81 15.31
CA ARG A 91 2.87 5.48 14.80
C ARG A 91 1.87 4.47 14.25
N GLU A 92 2.35 3.48 13.53
CA GLU A 92 1.53 2.39 13.02
C GLU A 92 0.84 1.63 14.17
N THR A 93 1.58 1.31 15.22
CA THR A 93 1.05 0.64 16.41
C THR A 93 -0.05 1.45 17.07
N GLU A 94 0.14 2.77 17.22
CA GLU A 94 -0.87 3.68 17.76
C GLU A 94 -2.15 3.69 16.92
N LEU A 95 -2.00 3.77 15.59
CA LEU A 95 -3.13 3.81 14.67
C LEU A 95 -3.92 2.50 14.71
N LEU A 96 -3.24 1.36 14.71
CA LEU A 96 -3.89 0.06 14.76
C LEU A 96 -4.63 -0.13 16.09
N ALA A 97 -4.02 0.28 17.21
CA ALA A 97 -4.66 0.22 18.51
C ALA A 97 -5.92 1.11 18.56
N ALA A 98 -5.85 2.31 18.01
CA ALA A 98 -6.98 3.22 17.95
C ALA A 98 -8.13 2.66 17.10
N TRP A 99 -7.79 2.07 15.96
CA TRP A 99 -8.79 1.47 15.08
C TRP A 99 -9.46 0.25 15.71
N HIS A 100 -8.68 -0.68 16.25
CA HIS A 100 -9.21 -1.88 16.91
C HIS A 100 -10.03 -1.52 18.14
N GLY A 101 -9.60 -0.52 18.91
CA GLY A 101 -10.36 -0.03 20.05
C GLY A 101 -11.71 0.56 19.65
N ARG A 102 -11.78 1.26 18.53
CA ARG A 102 -13.01 1.81 17.96
C ARG A 102 -14.02 0.72 17.59
N GLN A 103 -13.53 -0.40 17.05
CA GLN A 103 -14.38 -1.53 16.67
C GLN A 103 -14.93 -2.29 17.89
N LEU A 104 -14.21 -2.27 19.02
CA LEU A 104 -14.64 -2.92 20.26
C LEU A 104 -15.61 -2.07 21.07
N GLY A 105 -15.58 -0.76 20.85
CA GLY A 105 -16.47 0.16 21.50
C GLY A 105 -17.71 0.44 20.69
#